data_97958c613862d822ce45808e9dcb850b
#
_entry.id   97958c613862d822ce45808e9dcb850b
#
_cell.length_a   1.000
_cell.length_b   1.000
_cell.length_c   1.000
_cell.angle_alpha   90.00
_cell.angle_beta   90.00
_cell.angle_gamma   90.00
#
_symmetry.space_group_name_H-M   'P 1'
#
loop_
_entity.id
_entity.type
_entity.pdbx_description
1 polymer ?
#
loop_
_entity_poly.entity_id
_entity_poly.type
_entity_poly.pdbx_seq_one_letter_code
_entity_poly.pdbx_strand_id
1 'polypeptide(L)'
;MARTSGCSWSCFASLPYGSGATLRRRLAAWSSTGVLHQVHSRLLRMVRGGPHEISAPSDAVVDSCSVRAKRGGDLVGPNPADRGKPGTKYHVVVDADGLPLAVVASAANVNDIPGCFPIC
;
A
#
# COMPACT_ATOMS: atom_id res chain seq x y z
N MET A 1 4.10 6.36 -6.63
CA MET A 1 4.63 6.13 -7.99
C MET A 1 5.84 5.20 -8.02
N ALA A 2 6.93 5.40 -7.25
CA ALA A 2 8.12 4.54 -7.34
C ALA A 2 7.87 3.06 -7.03
N ARG A 3 6.92 2.72 -6.19
CA ARG A 3 6.57 1.33 -5.86
C ARG A 3 5.66 0.66 -6.89
N THR A 4 4.81 1.43 -7.56
CA THR A 4 3.87 0.92 -8.55
C THR A 4 4.46 0.77 -9.93
N SER A 5 5.44 1.61 -10.30
CA SER A 5 6.10 1.54 -11.60
C SER A 5 7.27 0.55 -11.65
N GLY A 6 7.72 0.03 -10.50
CA GLY A 6 8.91 -0.84 -10.42
C GLY A 6 10.22 -0.14 -10.81
N CYS A 7 10.22 1.17 -11.01
CA CYS A 7 11.42 1.91 -11.38
C CYS A 7 12.37 2.09 -10.19
N SER A 8 13.64 2.26 -10.48
CA SER A 8 14.67 2.56 -9.48
C SER A 8 14.48 3.98 -8.92
N TRP A 9 14.88 4.19 -7.65
CA TRP A 9 14.88 5.53 -7.05
C TRP A 9 15.76 6.54 -7.81
N SER A 10 16.75 6.08 -8.55
CA SER A 10 17.58 6.93 -9.43
C SER A 10 16.81 7.56 -10.59
N CYS A 11 15.71 6.95 -11.03
CA CYS A 11 14.86 7.53 -12.08
C CYS A 11 14.21 8.87 -11.67
N PHE A 12 14.21 9.19 -10.37
CA PHE A 12 13.67 10.45 -9.87
C PHE A 12 14.70 11.59 -9.81
N ALA A 13 15.96 11.34 -10.19
CA ALA A 13 17.03 12.34 -10.14
C ALA A 13 16.77 13.57 -11.05
N SER A 14 15.96 13.41 -12.08
CA SER A 14 15.56 14.49 -13.00
C SER A 14 14.34 15.30 -12.51
N LEU A 15 13.71 14.92 -11.40
CA LEU A 15 12.55 15.63 -10.88
C LEU A 15 12.97 16.71 -9.86
N PRO A 16 12.19 17.80 -9.73
CA PRO A 16 12.52 18.92 -8.84
C PRO A 16 12.36 18.61 -7.35
N TYR A 17 12.16 17.36 -6.96
CA TYR A 17 11.86 16.95 -5.58
C TYR A 17 13.09 16.44 -4.80
N GLY A 18 14.26 16.43 -5.41
CA GLY A 18 15.52 15.97 -4.82
C GLY A 18 15.97 14.58 -5.32
N SER A 19 17.10 14.13 -4.82
CA SER A 19 17.66 12.84 -5.23
C SER A 19 16.79 11.65 -4.81
N GLY A 20 16.89 10.53 -5.52
CA GLY A 20 16.18 9.30 -5.16
C GLY A 20 16.49 8.80 -3.74
N ALA A 21 17.71 9.04 -3.23
CA ALA A 21 18.07 8.75 -1.83
C ALA A 21 17.29 9.63 -0.84
N THR A 22 17.15 10.92 -1.15
CA THR A 22 16.36 11.86 -0.34
C THR A 22 14.89 11.46 -0.32
N LEU A 23 14.32 11.13 -1.47
CA LEU A 23 12.92 10.69 -1.57
C LEU A 23 12.66 9.41 -0.79
N ARG A 24 13.56 8.43 -0.89
CA ARG A 24 13.47 7.18 -0.12
C ARG A 24 13.49 7.43 1.38
N ARG A 25 14.43 8.27 1.86
CA ARG A 25 14.55 8.63 3.28
C ARG A 25 13.31 9.34 3.80
N ARG A 26 12.77 10.31 3.05
CA ARG A 26 11.53 11.00 3.41
C ARG A 26 10.33 10.06 3.46
N LEU A 27 10.18 9.17 2.48
CA LEU A 27 9.11 8.19 2.48
C LEU A 27 9.19 7.26 3.71
N ALA A 28 10.39 6.80 4.08
CA ALA A 28 10.58 5.98 5.27
C ALA A 28 10.22 6.76 6.55
N ALA A 29 10.64 8.02 6.67
CA ALA A 29 10.30 8.87 7.80
C ALA A 29 8.78 9.13 7.90
N TRP A 30 8.11 9.44 6.80
CA TRP A 30 6.66 9.66 6.78
C TRP A 30 5.86 8.37 7.08
N SER A 31 6.38 7.21 6.65
CA SER A 31 5.77 5.92 6.99
C SER A 31 5.88 5.63 8.49
N SER A 32 7.06 5.85 9.09
CA SER A 32 7.29 5.56 10.51
C SER A 32 6.57 6.52 11.46
N THR A 33 6.31 7.75 11.03
CA THR A 33 5.59 8.76 11.83
C THR A 33 4.08 8.79 11.60
N GLY A 34 3.55 7.89 10.77
CA GLY A 34 2.11 7.82 10.47
C GLY A 34 1.57 8.94 9.57
N VAL A 35 2.44 9.80 9.03
CA VAL A 35 2.02 10.91 8.16
C VAL A 35 1.25 10.41 6.94
N LEU A 36 1.68 9.31 6.33
CA LEU A 36 0.99 8.76 5.16
C LEU A 36 -0.42 8.29 5.49
N HIS A 37 -0.62 7.72 6.67
CA HIS A 37 -1.95 7.33 7.16
C HIS A 37 -2.84 8.55 7.37
N GLN A 38 -2.32 9.61 7.99
CA GLN A 38 -3.07 10.86 8.19
C GLN A 38 -3.47 11.52 6.87
N VAL A 39 -2.56 11.56 5.90
CA VAL A 39 -2.85 12.07 4.54
C VAL A 39 -3.94 11.25 3.88
N HIS A 40 -3.85 9.93 3.92
CA HIS A 40 -4.85 9.03 3.36
C HIS A 40 -6.23 9.25 4.01
N SER A 41 -6.31 9.27 5.33
CA SER A 41 -7.55 9.52 6.08
C SER A 41 -8.16 10.90 5.76
N ARG A 42 -7.31 11.91 5.55
CA ARG A 42 -7.77 13.25 5.17
C ARG A 42 -8.33 13.28 3.76
N LEU A 43 -7.66 12.62 2.82
CA LEU A 43 -8.13 12.51 1.43
C LEU A 43 -9.46 11.76 1.35
N LEU A 44 -9.63 10.66 2.07
CA LEU A 44 -10.89 9.93 2.13
C LEU A 44 -12.03 10.81 2.63
N ARG A 45 -11.80 11.61 3.69
CA ARG A 45 -12.81 12.56 4.18
C ARG A 45 -13.16 13.63 3.14
N MET A 46 -12.18 14.16 2.43
CA MET A 46 -12.43 15.17 1.40
C MET A 46 -13.25 14.62 0.24
N VAL A 47 -12.96 13.39 -0.20
CA VAL A 47 -13.68 12.74 -1.32
C VAL A 47 -15.11 12.40 -0.92
N ARG A 48 -15.35 12.01 0.35
CA ARG A 48 -16.68 11.62 0.85
C ARG A 48 -17.56 12.77 1.31
N GLY A 49 -17.16 14.02 1.09
CA GLY A 49 -18.08 15.17 1.15
C GLY A 49 -18.18 15.93 2.45
N GLY A 50 -17.24 15.82 3.40
CA GLY A 50 -17.27 16.82 4.44
C GLY A 50 -16.67 16.50 5.80
N PRO A 51 -16.57 17.52 6.68
CA PRO A 51 -15.93 17.42 7.98
C PRO A 51 -16.71 16.64 9.05
N HIS A 52 -17.99 16.28 8.80
CA HIS A 52 -18.87 15.71 9.82
C HIS A 52 -19.49 14.34 9.50
N GLU A 53 -19.41 13.86 8.30
CA GLU A 53 -19.91 12.52 7.94
C GLU A 53 -18.79 11.66 7.36
N ILE A 54 -18.07 10.96 8.23
CA ILE A 54 -17.47 9.70 7.82
C ILE A 54 -18.63 8.70 7.84
N SER A 55 -19.46 8.72 6.80
CA SER A 55 -20.35 7.61 6.57
C SER A 55 -19.49 6.39 6.41
N ALA A 56 -19.59 5.46 7.35
CA ALA A 56 -18.92 4.17 7.19
C ALA A 56 -19.37 3.58 5.85
N PRO A 57 -18.46 3.01 5.05
CA PRO A 57 -18.84 2.37 3.81
C PRO A 57 -19.88 1.28 4.12
N SER A 58 -21.01 1.25 3.38
CA SER A 58 -22.03 0.21 3.52
C SER A 58 -21.47 -1.16 3.17
N ASP A 59 -20.51 -1.17 2.23
CA ASP A 59 -19.90 -2.38 1.69
C ASP A 59 -18.39 -2.19 1.53
N ALA A 60 -17.65 -3.27 1.74
CA ALA A 60 -16.21 -3.29 1.51
C ALA A 60 -15.83 -4.58 0.78
N VAL A 61 -15.06 -4.45 -0.28
CA VAL A 61 -14.51 -5.56 -1.05
C VAL A 61 -13.04 -5.73 -0.69
N VAL A 62 -12.65 -6.96 -0.39
CA VAL A 62 -11.25 -7.33 -0.13
C VAL A 62 -10.72 -8.08 -1.34
N ASP A 63 -9.58 -7.62 -1.85
CA ASP A 63 -8.86 -8.29 -2.92
C ASP A 63 -7.37 -8.40 -2.57
N SER A 64 -6.67 -9.33 -3.22
CA SER A 64 -5.24 -9.48 -3.02
C SER A 64 -4.50 -9.62 -4.34
N CYS A 65 -3.32 -9.01 -4.41
CA CYS A 65 -2.42 -9.18 -5.54
C CYS A 65 -0.99 -9.46 -5.06
N SER A 66 -0.29 -10.32 -5.80
CA SER A 66 1.11 -10.63 -5.51
C SER A 66 2.03 -9.98 -6.53
N VAL A 67 3.12 -9.38 -6.05
CA VAL A 67 4.16 -8.78 -6.88
C VAL A 67 5.52 -9.40 -6.58
N ARG A 68 6.36 -9.53 -7.60
CA ARG A 68 7.72 -10.07 -7.42
C ARG A 68 8.58 -9.12 -6.61
N ALA A 69 9.30 -9.65 -5.63
CA ALA A 69 10.23 -8.95 -4.78
C ALA A 69 11.67 -9.38 -5.09
N LYS A 70 12.22 -8.94 -6.21
CA LYS A 70 13.55 -9.36 -6.73
C LYS A 70 14.72 -9.14 -5.76
N ARG A 71 14.60 -8.24 -4.80
CA ARG A 71 15.66 -7.85 -3.87
C ARG A 71 15.46 -8.37 -2.44
N GLY A 72 14.46 -9.24 -2.22
CA GLY A 72 14.09 -9.68 -0.88
C GLY A 72 13.46 -8.58 -0.02
N GLY A 73 13.30 -8.83 1.26
CA GLY A 73 12.72 -7.93 2.28
C GLY A 73 11.97 -8.72 3.34
N ASP A 74 11.58 -8.06 4.41
CA ASP A 74 10.93 -8.68 5.59
C ASP A 74 9.55 -9.29 5.28
N LEU A 75 8.86 -8.76 4.26
CA LEU A 75 7.55 -9.24 3.81
C LEU A 75 7.65 -9.97 2.46
N VAL A 76 8.67 -10.81 2.31
CA VAL A 76 8.91 -11.57 1.08
C VAL A 76 8.87 -13.06 1.39
N GLY A 77 8.13 -13.80 0.57
CA GLY A 77 8.06 -15.26 0.63
C GLY A 77 7.84 -15.89 -0.74
N PRO A 78 7.91 -17.22 -0.86
CA PRO A 78 7.69 -17.90 -2.10
C PRO A 78 6.26 -17.71 -2.59
N ASN A 79 6.09 -17.24 -3.83
CA ASN A 79 4.77 -17.02 -4.41
C ASN A 79 4.26 -18.31 -5.09
N PRO A 80 3.21 -18.96 -4.56
CA PRO A 80 2.67 -20.17 -5.14
C PRO A 80 2.16 -19.99 -6.57
N ALA A 81 1.63 -18.81 -6.90
CA ALA A 81 1.11 -18.47 -8.22
C ALA A 81 2.22 -18.14 -9.24
N ASP A 82 3.45 -17.91 -8.80
CA ASP A 82 4.59 -17.59 -9.66
C ASP A 82 5.77 -18.56 -9.46
N ARG A 83 5.47 -19.86 -9.42
CA ARG A 83 6.46 -20.95 -9.34
C ARG A 83 7.43 -20.81 -8.15
N GLY A 84 6.95 -20.35 -7.01
CA GLY A 84 7.76 -20.19 -5.81
C GLY A 84 8.76 -19.02 -5.85
N LYS A 85 8.68 -18.13 -6.83
CA LYS A 85 9.56 -16.95 -6.87
C LYS A 85 9.27 -15.99 -5.72
N PRO A 86 10.32 -15.31 -5.20
CA PRO A 86 10.15 -14.35 -4.11
C PRO A 86 9.14 -13.27 -4.46
N GLY A 87 8.14 -13.08 -3.62
CA GLY A 87 7.08 -12.10 -3.81
C GLY A 87 6.51 -11.56 -2.51
N THR A 88 5.83 -10.42 -2.62
CA THR A 88 5.04 -9.79 -1.57
C THR A 88 3.60 -9.75 -2.02
N LYS A 89 2.67 -10.08 -1.14
CA LYS A 89 1.23 -9.98 -1.37
C LYS A 89 0.70 -8.69 -0.73
N TYR A 90 -0.11 -7.96 -1.48
CA TYR A 90 -0.86 -6.81 -1.00
C TYR A 90 -2.33 -7.20 -0.88
N HIS A 91 -2.88 -7.03 0.31
CA HIS A 91 -4.30 -7.14 0.57
C HIS A 91 -4.87 -5.73 0.58
N VAL A 92 -5.87 -5.48 -0.25
CA VAL A 92 -6.47 -4.16 -0.43
C VAL A 92 -7.95 -4.25 -0.09
N VAL A 93 -8.42 -3.36 0.75
CA VAL A 93 -9.84 -3.17 1.02
C VAL A 93 -10.28 -1.91 0.30
N VAL A 94 -11.32 -2.03 -0.50
CA VAL A 94 -11.94 -0.90 -1.20
C VAL A 94 -13.43 -0.83 -0.83
N ASP A 95 -14.02 0.35 -0.92
CA ASP A 95 -15.47 0.50 -0.83
C ASP A 95 -16.17 0.23 -2.16
N ALA A 96 -17.50 0.39 -2.17
CA ALA A 96 -18.32 0.19 -3.36
C ALA A 96 -17.95 1.14 -4.52
N ASP A 97 -17.36 2.30 -4.21
CA ASP A 97 -16.91 3.29 -5.20
C ASP A 97 -15.46 3.04 -5.67
N GLY A 98 -14.83 1.98 -5.18
CA GLY A 98 -13.45 1.63 -5.49
C GLY A 98 -12.40 2.46 -4.76
N LEU A 99 -12.77 3.22 -3.72
CA LEU A 99 -11.82 3.98 -2.92
C LEU A 99 -11.06 3.05 -1.96
N PRO A 100 -9.73 3.08 -1.93
CA PRO A 100 -8.95 2.23 -1.05
C PRO A 100 -9.08 2.66 0.41
N LEU A 101 -9.62 1.77 1.24
CA LEU A 101 -9.81 1.98 2.67
C LEU A 101 -8.59 1.58 3.47
N ALA A 102 -8.01 0.45 3.13
CA ALA A 102 -6.82 -0.08 3.79
C ALA A 102 -5.97 -0.92 2.83
N VAL A 103 -4.68 -0.97 3.11
CA VAL A 103 -3.73 -1.85 2.40
C VAL A 103 -2.81 -2.49 3.44
N VAL A 104 -2.71 -3.83 3.40
CA VAL A 104 -1.77 -4.60 4.23
C VAL A 104 -0.86 -5.40 3.31
N ALA A 105 0.42 -5.45 3.64
CA ALA A 105 1.39 -6.27 2.93
C ALA A 105 1.77 -7.50 3.75
N SER A 106 1.92 -8.65 3.08
CA SER A 106 2.41 -9.88 3.67
C SER A 106 3.35 -10.62 2.71
N ALA A 107 4.02 -11.65 3.18
CA ALA A 107 4.75 -12.55 2.28
C ALA A 107 3.77 -13.26 1.33
N ALA A 108 4.20 -13.53 0.09
CA ALA A 108 3.31 -14.06 -0.95
C ALA A 108 2.72 -15.44 -0.65
N ASN A 109 3.35 -16.20 0.24
CA ASN A 109 2.87 -17.53 0.71
C ASN A 109 1.87 -17.46 1.86
N VAL A 110 1.61 -16.27 2.42
CA VAL A 110 0.59 -16.11 3.47
C VAL A 110 -0.79 -16.22 2.82
N ASN A 111 -1.66 -17.06 3.41
CA ASN A 111 -3.03 -17.18 2.94
C ASN A 111 -3.79 -15.87 3.10
N ASP A 112 -4.78 -15.66 2.25
CA ASP A 112 -5.72 -14.56 2.41
C ASP A 112 -6.53 -14.81 3.68
N ILE A 113 -6.17 -14.12 4.76
CA ILE A 113 -6.80 -14.33 6.06
C ILE A 113 -8.05 -13.46 6.13
N PRO A 114 -9.24 -14.05 6.14
CA PRO A 114 -10.45 -13.31 6.50
C PRO A 114 -10.29 -12.82 7.94
N GLY A 115 -10.20 -11.52 8.16
CA GLY A 115 -10.16 -10.90 9.48
C GLY A 115 -8.84 -10.27 9.92
N CYS A 116 -7.81 -10.22 9.08
CA CYS A 116 -6.53 -9.54 9.41
C CYS A 116 -6.53 -8.03 9.18
N PHE A 117 -7.64 -7.44 8.82
CA PHE A 117 -7.75 -5.99 8.80
C PHE A 117 -8.27 -5.51 10.15
N PRO A 118 -7.47 -4.80 10.95
CA PRO A 118 -8.03 -4.04 12.06
C PRO A 118 -8.88 -2.94 11.44
N ILE A 119 -10.17 -3.24 11.29
CA ILE A 119 -11.18 -2.22 10.99
C ILE A 119 -11.36 -1.48 12.31
N CYS A 120 -10.59 -0.43 12.51
CA CYS A 120 -10.80 0.55 13.58
C CYS A 120 -11.65 1.69 13.05
#